data_577fbd64c4b514c0195311d8163735d7
#
_entry.id   577fbd64c4b514c0195311d8163735d7
#
_cell.length_a   1.000
_cell.length_b   1.000
_cell.length_c   1.000
_cell.angle_alpha   90.00
_cell.angle_beta   90.00
_cell.angle_gamma   90.00
#
_symmetry.space_group_name_H-M   'P 1'
#
loop_
_entity.id
_entity.type
_entity.pdbx_description
1 polymer ?
#
loop_
_entity_poly.entity_id
_entity_poly.type
_entity_poly.pdbx_seq_one_letter_code
_entity_poly.pdbx_strand_id
1 'polypeptide(L)'
;MAGLSASTPQPTEITLHQRSRVLEVAFSDGRRFRIPFELMRVYSPSAEVQGHGPGQEVLQTGKRDVELTALEPVGNYAVQPRFSDGHDSGIFSWDYLYHLGSQQDGLWKDYERRLAAAGMDRDAPQEKAPKTGCS
;
A
#
# COMPACT_ATOMS: atom_id res chain seq x y z
N MET A 1 12.28 -5.61 -6.80
CA MET A 1 11.07 -5.15 -7.12
C MET A 1 10.74 -5.40 -8.50
N ALA A 2 9.63 -5.55 -8.64
CA ALA A 2 9.14 -5.85 -9.86
C ALA A 2 9.22 -4.70 -10.76
N GLY A 3 9.94 -4.79 -11.81
CA GLY A 3 9.78 -3.89 -12.90
C GLY A 3 8.58 -4.31 -13.69
N LEU A 4 8.26 -3.57 -14.69
CA LEU A 4 7.21 -3.94 -15.60
C LEU A 4 7.76 -4.97 -16.58
N SER A 5 6.98 -5.99 -16.83
CA SER A 5 7.32 -6.96 -17.86
C SER A 5 6.40 -6.75 -19.06
N ALA A 6 6.75 -7.35 -20.17
CA ALA A 6 5.94 -7.23 -21.38
C ALA A 6 4.53 -7.79 -21.17
N SER A 7 4.38 -8.71 -20.21
CA SER A 7 3.08 -9.34 -19.96
C SER A 7 2.29 -8.62 -18.86
N THR A 8 2.83 -7.56 -18.28
CA THR A 8 2.11 -6.85 -17.23
C THR A 8 0.89 -6.16 -17.80
N PRO A 9 -0.32 -6.42 -17.27
CA PRO A 9 -1.48 -5.67 -17.72
C PRO A 9 -1.33 -4.20 -17.41
N GLN A 10 -1.87 -3.36 -18.26
CA GLN A 10 -1.82 -1.92 -18.08
C GLN A 10 -3.14 -1.45 -17.50
N PRO A 11 -3.12 -0.45 -16.62
CA PRO A 11 -4.38 0.09 -16.15
C PRO A 11 -5.09 0.85 -17.27
N THR A 12 -6.38 0.59 -17.39
CA THR A 12 -7.21 1.28 -18.35
C THR A 12 -8.08 2.34 -17.69
N GLU A 13 -8.25 2.24 -16.36
CA GLU A 13 -9.06 3.20 -15.64
C GLU A 13 -8.63 3.16 -14.17
N ILE A 14 -8.47 4.33 -13.57
CA ILE A 14 -8.13 4.46 -12.15
C ILE A 14 -9.11 5.45 -11.54
N THR A 15 -9.80 5.03 -10.49
CA THR A 15 -10.80 5.87 -9.83
C THR A 15 -10.57 5.88 -8.33
N LEU A 16 -10.49 7.09 -7.77
CA LEU A 16 -10.39 7.26 -6.32
C LEU A 16 -11.80 7.34 -5.74
N HIS A 17 -12.13 6.41 -4.85
CA HIS A 17 -13.39 6.45 -4.12
C HIS A 17 -13.10 6.93 -2.72
N GLN A 18 -13.16 8.24 -2.52
CA GLN A 18 -12.75 8.84 -1.26
C GLN A 18 -13.65 8.42 -0.10
N ARG A 19 -14.93 8.29 -0.36
CA ARG A 19 -15.87 7.98 0.71
C ARG A 19 -15.68 6.56 1.23
N SER A 20 -15.45 5.61 0.35
CA SER A 20 -15.23 4.23 0.75
C SER A 20 -13.76 3.91 0.99
N ARG A 21 -12.87 4.86 0.71
CA ARG A 21 -11.43 4.75 0.89
C ARG A 21 -10.86 3.56 0.12
N VAL A 22 -11.18 3.53 -1.15
CA VAL A 22 -10.77 2.46 -2.06
C VAL A 22 -10.25 3.06 -3.34
N LEU A 23 -9.15 2.53 -3.85
CA LEU A 23 -8.68 2.83 -5.20
C LEU A 23 -9.15 1.71 -6.11
N GLU A 24 -9.93 2.08 -7.13
CA GLU A 24 -10.41 1.11 -8.10
C GLU A 24 -9.56 1.19 -9.35
N VAL A 25 -9.02 0.07 -9.79
CA VAL A 25 -8.15 0.02 -10.95
C VAL A 25 -8.65 -1.08 -11.87
N ALA A 26 -8.95 -0.71 -13.11
CA ALA A 26 -9.28 -1.67 -14.16
C ALA A 26 -8.04 -1.87 -15.02
N PHE A 27 -7.78 -3.12 -15.40
CA PHE A 27 -6.60 -3.47 -16.16
C PHE A 27 -6.99 -4.00 -17.54
N SER A 28 -6.02 -3.96 -18.44
CA SER A 28 -6.23 -4.32 -19.85
C SER A 28 -6.59 -5.79 -20.05
N ASP A 29 -6.37 -6.63 -19.04
CA ASP A 29 -6.76 -8.05 -19.13
C ASP A 29 -8.22 -8.25 -18.72
N GLY A 30 -8.96 -7.18 -18.48
CA GLY A 30 -10.37 -7.24 -18.09
C GLY A 30 -10.62 -7.34 -16.62
N ARG A 31 -9.58 -7.44 -15.79
CA ARG A 31 -9.76 -7.52 -14.35
C ARG A 31 -9.88 -6.13 -13.75
N ARG A 32 -10.65 -6.07 -12.68
CA ARG A 32 -10.88 -4.80 -11.98
C ARG A 32 -10.74 -5.07 -10.49
N PHE A 33 -9.96 -4.25 -9.81
CA PHE A 33 -9.71 -4.44 -8.37
C PHE A 33 -10.12 -3.21 -7.62
N ARG A 34 -10.60 -3.41 -6.39
CA ARG A 34 -10.87 -2.34 -5.45
C ARG A 34 -9.90 -2.53 -4.28
N ILE A 35 -8.93 -1.65 -4.19
CA ILE A 35 -7.82 -1.79 -3.23
C ILE A 35 -8.02 -0.78 -2.12
N PRO A 36 -8.26 -1.22 -0.88
CA PRO A 36 -8.43 -0.26 0.22
C PRO A 36 -7.20 0.57 0.44
N PHE A 37 -7.40 1.83 0.75
CA PHE A 37 -6.28 2.74 1.04
C PHE A 37 -5.44 2.19 2.19
N GLU A 38 -6.09 1.60 3.18
CA GLU A 38 -5.37 1.01 4.31
C GLU A 38 -4.39 -0.07 3.84
N LEU A 39 -4.83 -0.93 2.94
CA LEU A 39 -3.96 -1.99 2.42
C LEU A 39 -2.78 -1.41 1.67
N MET A 40 -3.03 -0.39 0.85
CA MET A 40 -1.94 0.27 0.14
C MET A 40 -0.93 0.87 1.11
N ARG A 41 -1.41 1.48 2.18
CA ARG A 41 -0.54 2.11 3.16
C ARG A 41 0.29 1.09 3.92
N VAL A 42 -0.36 0.00 4.34
CA VAL A 42 0.30 -1.05 5.12
C VAL A 42 1.37 -1.75 4.30
N TYR A 43 1.12 -1.94 3.02
CA TYR A 43 2.04 -2.64 2.13
C TYR A 43 2.74 -1.69 1.15
N SER A 44 2.89 -0.42 1.54
CA SER A 44 3.59 0.53 0.69
C SER A 44 4.99 0.02 0.33
N PRO A 45 5.41 0.16 -0.92
CA PRO A 45 6.74 -0.30 -1.32
C PRO A 45 7.86 0.65 -0.89
N SER A 46 7.54 1.66 -0.11
CA SER A 46 8.53 2.60 0.40
C SER A 46 9.47 1.92 1.37
N ALA A 47 10.72 2.37 1.42
CA ALA A 47 11.68 1.85 2.38
C ALA A 47 11.25 2.11 3.82
N GLU A 48 10.42 3.13 4.05
CA GLU A 48 9.88 3.39 5.39
C GLU A 48 9.04 2.23 5.90
N VAL A 49 8.44 1.46 5.00
CA VAL A 49 7.61 0.32 5.36
C VAL A 49 8.36 -0.99 5.16
N GLN A 50 9.09 -1.13 4.06
CA GLN A 50 9.76 -2.37 3.71
C GLN A 50 11.05 -2.59 4.51
N GLY A 51 11.62 -1.53 5.07
CA GLY A 51 12.87 -1.65 5.80
C GLY A 51 14.04 -1.82 4.85
N HIS A 52 15.14 -2.30 5.40
CA HIS A 52 16.39 -2.42 4.65
C HIS A 52 16.65 -3.84 4.17
N GLY A 53 15.74 -4.76 4.43
CA GLY A 53 15.91 -6.13 3.96
C GLY A 53 14.87 -7.04 4.56
N PRO A 54 14.91 -8.33 4.22
CA PRO A 54 13.94 -9.28 4.77
C PRO A 54 13.97 -9.29 6.30
N GLY A 55 12.80 -9.31 6.89
CA GLY A 55 12.68 -9.27 8.33
C GLY A 55 12.78 -7.90 8.95
N GLN A 56 12.97 -6.86 8.13
CA GLN A 56 13.10 -5.49 8.63
C GLN A 56 11.87 -4.65 8.35
N GLU A 57 10.81 -5.27 7.87
CA GLU A 57 9.57 -4.56 7.58
C GLU A 57 9.02 -3.93 8.85
N VAL A 58 8.47 -2.73 8.70
CA VAL A 58 7.89 -2.00 9.82
C VAL A 58 6.39 -2.21 9.80
N LEU A 59 5.86 -2.90 10.80
CA LEU A 59 4.44 -3.17 10.89
C LEU A 59 3.68 -1.87 11.09
N GLN A 60 2.73 -1.61 10.23
CA GLN A 60 1.93 -0.40 10.26
C GLN A 60 0.64 -0.66 11.00
N THR A 61 0.25 0.26 11.89
CA THR A 61 -1.04 0.18 12.58
C THR A 61 -1.70 1.54 12.57
N GLY A 62 -2.98 1.59 12.91
CA GLY A 62 -3.70 2.85 12.97
C GLY A 62 -3.95 3.47 11.61
N LYS A 63 -4.03 2.65 10.56
CA LYS A 63 -4.17 3.15 9.19
C LYS A 63 -5.58 2.97 8.62
N ARG A 64 -6.52 2.52 9.45
CA ARG A 64 -7.86 2.21 8.96
C ARG A 64 -8.52 3.41 8.29
N ASP A 65 -8.28 4.61 8.81
CA ASP A 65 -8.94 5.83 8.33
C ASP A 65 -8.04 6.66 7.42
N VAL A 66 -6.92 6.11 6.97
CA VAL A 66 -6.01 6.85 6.11
C VAL A 66 -6.71 7.14 4.78
N GLU A 67 -6.45 8.32 4.23
CA GLU A 67 -7.01 8.73 2.95
C GLU A 67 -5.90 9.04 1.97
N LEU A 68 -6.25 9.05 0.70
CA LEU A 68 -5.34 9.52 -0.34
C LEU A 68 -5.69 10.96 -0.65
N THR A 69 -4.76 11.85 -0.36
CA THR A 69 -4.97 13.27 -0.66
C THR A 69 -4.54 13.62 -2.07
N ALA A 70 -3.71 12.80 -2.69
CA ALA A 70 -3.31 12.98 -4.07
C ALA A 70 -2.79 11.67 -4.62
N LEU A 71 -2.84 11.53 -5.94
CA LEU A 71 -2.31 10.37 -6.64
C LEU A 71 -1.59 10.90 -7.87
N GLU A 72 -0.27 10.85 -7.87
CA GLU A 72 0.51 11.48 -8.92
C GLU A 72 1.12 10.43 -9.82
N PRO A 73 1.03 10.60 -11.14
CA PRO A 73 1.67 9.65 -12.04
C PRO A 73 3.18 9.77 -11.98
N VAL A 74 3.84 8.63 -12.13
CA VAL A 74 5.30 8.57 -12.22
C VAL A 74 5.60 7.91 -13.57
N GLY A 75 6.04 8.71 -14.53
CA GLY A 75 6.19 8.22 -15.88
C GLY A 75 4.90 7.61 -16.36
N ASN A 76 4.99 6.54 -17.12
CA ASN A 76 3.81 5.79 -17.56
C ASN A 76 3.79 4.39 -16.96
N TYR A 77 4.43 4.20 -15.78
CA TYR A 77 4.59 2.88 -15.21
C TYR A 77 4.18 2.78 -13.75
N ALA A 78 3.80 3.90 -13.10
CA ALA A 78 3.54 3.87 -11.67
C ALA A 78 2.75 5.09 -11.23
N VAL A 79 2.26 5.04 -9.99
CA VAL A 79 1.68 6.20 -9.33
C VAL A 79 2.30 6.35 -7.96
N GLN A 80 2.34 7.58 -7.48
CA GLN A 80 2.86 7.90 -6.15
C GLN A 80 1.73 8.52 -5.35
N PRO A 81 1.13 7.75 -4.43
CA PRO A 81 0.05 8.29 -3.61
C PRO A 81 0.58 9.16 -2.50
N ARG A 82 -0.19 10.17 -2.13
CA ARG A 82 0.04 10.94 -0.92
C ARG A 82 -1.03 10.57 0.08
N PHE A 83 -0.62 10.01 1.19
CA PHE A 83 -1.55 9.57 2.23
C PHE A 83 -1.75 10.67 3.25
N SER A 84 -2.93 10.67 3.88
CA SER A 84 -3.30 11.73 4.82
C SER A 84 -2.43 11.76 6.06
N ASP A 85 -1.71 10.68 6.36
CA ASP A 85 -0.79 10.65 7.49
C ASP A 85 0.61 11.15 7.13
N GLY A 86 0.78 11.71 5.93
CA GLY A 86 2.04 12.28 5.50
C GLY A 86 2.95 11.34 4.75
N HIS A 87 2.59 10.06 4.65
CA HIS A 87 3.42 9.10 3.92
C HIS A 87 3.25 9.33 2.42
N ASP A 88 4.33 9.58 1.71
CA ASP A 88 4.27 9.86 0.28
C ASP A 88 5.46 9.34 -0.49
N SER A 89 6.24 8.45 0.10
CA SER A 89 7.47 7.98 -0.52
C SER A 89 7.32 6.67 -1.30
N GLY A 90 6.14 6.05 -1.29
CA GLY A 90 5.95 4.80 -2.00
C GLY A 90 5.57 5.02 -3.45
N ILE A 91 6.23 4.30 -4.36
CA ILE A 91 5.91 4.34 -5.79
C ILE A 91 5.31 3.00 -6.15
N PHE A 92 4.04 3.01 -6.52
CA PHE A 92 3.29 1.78 -6.80
C PHE A 92 3.29 1.55 -8.31
N SER A 93 4.11 0.60 -8.77
CA SER A 93 4.12 0.24 -10.17
C SER A 93 2.83 -0.50 -10.53
N TRP A 94 2.53 -0.60 -11.84
CA TRP A 94 1.34 -1.33 -12.27
C TRP A 94 1.38 -2.79 -11.82
N ASP A 95 2.56 -3.41 -11.86
CA ASP A 95 2.75 -4.76 -11.34
C ASP A 95 2.35 -4.85 -9.87
N TYR A 96 2.78 -3.87 -9.09
CA TYR A 96 2.55 -3.91 -7.66
C TYR A 96 1.07 -3.68 -7.34
N LEU A 97 0.43 -2.77 -8.05
CA LEU A 97 -1.01 -2.56 -7.88
C LEU A 97 -1.80 -3.81 -8.25
N TYR A 98 -1.39 -4.46 -9.33
CA TYR A 98 -2.04 -5.72 -9.74
C TYR A 98 -1.86 -6.78 -8.65
N HIS A 99 -0.67 -6.85 -8.10
CA HIS A 99 -0.38 -7.79 -7.01
C HIS A 99 -1.26 -7.51 -5.79
N LEU A 100 -1.36 -6.24 -5.38
CA LEU A 100 -2.20 -5.89 -4.24
C LEU A 100 -3.66 -6.26 -4.49
N GLY A 101 -4.15 -5.98 -5.68
CA GLY A 101 -5.53 -6.28 -6.00
C GLY A 101 -5.81 -7.76 -6.09
N SER A 102 -4.94 -8.52 -6.76
CA SER A 102 -5.19 -9.94 -7.00
C SER A 102 -4.90 -10.80 -5.78
N GLN A 103 -4.05 -10.35 -4.87
CA GLN A 103 -3.68 -11.12 -3.67
C GLN A 103 -4.26 -10.52 -2.40
N GLN A 104 -5.30 -9.75 -2.52
CA GLN A 104 -5.84 -8.96 -1.42
C GLN A 104 -6.19 -9.80 -0.20
N ASP A 105 -6.88 -10.93 -0.41
CA ASP A 105 -7.28 -11.78 0.70
C ASP A 105 -6.09 -12.34 1.44
N GLY A 106 -5.09 -12.80 0.72
CA GLY A 106 -3.88 -13.34 1.33
C GLY A 106 -3.10 -12.27 2.08
N LEU A 107 -3.08 -11.05 1.53
CA LEU A 107 -2.37 -9.96 2.18
C LEU A 107 -3.05 -9.54 3.47
N TRP A 108 -4.40 -9.51 3.49
CA TRP A 108 -5.12 -9.21 4.73
C TRP A 108 -4.83 -10.25 5.80
N LYS A 109 -4.82 -11.53 5.42
CA LYS A 109 -4.50 -12.60 6.38
C LYS A 109 -3.09 -12.48 6.88
N ASP A 110 -2.15 -12.13 6.02
CA ASP A 110 -0.78 -11.92 6.42
C ASP A 110 -0.66 -10.76 7.40
N TYR A 111 -1.37 -9.67 7.12
CA TYR A 111 -1.35 -8.52 7.99
C TYR A 111 -1.91 -8.86 9.37
N GLU A 112 -3.04 -9.59 9.41
CA GLU A 112 -3.64 -10.00 10.66
C GLU A 112 -2.72 -10.92 11.46
N ARG A 113 -2.02 -11.82 10.77
CA ARG A 113 -1.07 -12.70 11.42
C ARG A 113 0.09 -11.91 12.01
N ARG A 114 0.58 -10.92 11.29
CA ARG A 114 1.68 -10.08 11.77
C ARG A 114 1.25 -9.26 12.98
N LEU A 115 0.03 -8.76 12.98
CA LEU A 115 -0.50 -8.03 14.13
C LEU A 115 -0.57 -8.96 15.35
N ALA A 116 -1.09 -10.15 15.18
CA ALA A 116 -1.20 -11.10 16.27
C ALA A 116 0.17 -11.48 16.82
N ALA A 117 1.13 -11.71 15.93
CA ALA A 117 2.49 -12.07 16.34
C ALA A 117 3.16 -10.95 17.13
N ALA A 118 2.82 -9.72 16.83
CA ALA A 118 3.38 -8.56 17.53
C ALA A 118 2.55 -8.16 18.74
N GLY A 119 1.41 -8.84 18.98
CA GLY A 119 0.54 -8.48 20.09
C GLY A 119 -0.13 -7.14 19.89
N MET A 120 -0.38 -6.74 18.65
CA MET A 120 -0.91 -5.42 18.35
C MET A 120 -2.29 -5.51 17.72
N ASP A 121 -3.02 -4.41 17.84
CA ASP A 121 -4.33 -4.26 17.26
C ASP A 121 -4.21 -3.43 15.98
N ARG A 122 -4.99 -3.75 14.98
CA ARG A 122 -5.04 -3.02 13.73
C ARG A 122 -5.26 -1.52 13.94
N ASP A 123 -6.04 -1.16 14.95
CA ASP A 123 -6.36 0.23 15.24
C ASP A 123 -5.46 0.87 16.28
N ALA A 124 -4.40 0.17 16.72
CA ALA A 124 -3.49 0.72 17.70
C ALA A 124 -2.78 1.95 17.13
N PRO A 125 -2.50 2.96 17.96
CA PRO A 125 -1.72 4.09 17.46
C PRO A 125 -0.37 3.61 16.97
N GLN A 126 0.06 4.13 15.83
CA GLN A 126 1.37 3.82 15.30
C GLN A 126 2.42 4.45 16.19
N GLU A 127 3.32 3.63 16.72
CA GLU A 127 4.42 4.17 17.47
C GLU A 127 5.38 4.83 16.52
N LYS A 128 5.73 6.04 16.81
CA LYS A 128 6.75 6.65 16.05
C LYS A 128 8.03 5.95 16.31
N ALA A 129 8.81 5.88 15.30
CA ALA A 129 10.11 5.32 15.45
C ALA A 129 10.73 6.00 16.63
N PRO A 130 11.36 5.24 17.48
CA PRO A 130 11.94 5.80 18.65
C PRO A 130 12.72 6.95 18.21
N LYS A 131 12.24 7.77 18.68
CA LYS A 131 12.77 8.76 18.34
C LYS A 131 14.01 8.78 18.91
N THR A 132 14.18 8.22 19.01
CA THR A 132 14.94 8.18 19.44
C THR A 132 15.49 8.61 19.70
N GLY A 133 15.45 8.56 19.87
CA GLY A 133 15.73 8.99 20.06
C GLY A 133 15.73 9.49 20.38
N CYS A 134 15.50 9.52 20.33
CA CYS A 134 15.39 9.96 20.43
C CYS A 134 15.27 10.19 20.71
N SER A 135 15.25 10.17 20.86
CA SER A 135 15.12 10.31 20.94
C SER A 135 15.10 10.52 20.96
#